data_525977de938b0c25d8f8bf773467fb48
#
_entry.id   525977de938b0c25d8f8bf773467fb48
#
_cell.length_a   1.000
_cell.length_b   1.000
_cell.length_c   1.000
_cell.angle_alpha   90.00
_cell.angle_beta   90.00
_cell.angle_gamma   90.00
#
_symmetry.space_group_name_H-M   'P 1'
#
loop_
_entity.id
_entity.type
_entity.pdbx_description
1 polymer ?
#
loop_
_entity_poly.entity_id
_entity_poly.type
_entity_poly.pdbx_seq_one_letter_code
_entity_poly.pdbx_strand_id
1 'polypeptide(L)'
;MDAEASNRTVIRVNVDCNYLQLWEGGADSSHVGILHSNVARPGWMDNNFVRRPDADNPANLAVEDNAPTLEIEDTDYGFHYAAARRSRGPDGAYAVKNIRVVPLIMPYARIIPAPSFYFHVFEAPDTDVRTSTYIVIHGHSPVNREKIVSLLGLDDSRYWDRKTFDFKGTWGDHFGQDRAAMKNDWSGLGGVEKEDAIMALSMGPVFDRAQEHLVAADQAVVRLRRRLLDCVKLVENGEEPLGLLHEDLTDVSCTSDAPLGRPWQTVGHHYEIPPANAAE
;
A
#
# COMPACT_ATOMS: atom_id res chain seq x y z
N MET A 1 10.14 -17.75 -4.28
CA MET A 1 10.96 -16.59 -3.89
C MET A 1 12.40 -17.05 -3.71
N ASP A 2 13.21 -16.89 -4.73
CA ASP A 2 14.61 -17.38 -4.73
C ASP A 2 15.62 -16.28 -4.37
N ALA A 3 15.14 -15.17 -3.78
CA ALA A 3 16.00 -14.09 -3.34
C ALA A 3 16.93 -14.55 -2.21
N GLU A 4 18.20 -14.16 -2.27
CA GLU A 4 19.17 -14.42 -1.20
C GLU A 4 18.66 -13.89 0.15
N ALA A 5 19.13 -14.51 1.25
CA ALA A 5 18.69 -14.15 2.60
C ALA A 5 18.95 -12.67 2.96
N SER A 6 20.03 -12.08 2.44
CA SER A 6 20.36 -10.66 2.59
C SER A 6 19.40 -9.72 1.84
N ASN A 7 18.75 -10.23 0.80
CA ASN A 7 17.92 -9.45 -0.12
C ASN A 7 16.42 -9.55 0.20
N ARG A 8 16.08 -10.13 1.35
CA ARG A 8 14.69 -10.28 1.78
C ARG A 8 14.51 -10.04 3.26
N THR A 9 13.32 -9.58 3.64
CA THR A 9 12.93 -9.46 5.05
C THR A 9 11.43 -9.66 5.19
N VAL A 10 11.01 -10.12 6.36
CA VAL A 10 9.60 -10.22 6.74
C VAL A 10 9.39 -9.47 8.03
N ILE A 11 8.36 -8.64 8.06
CA ILE A 11 7.91 -7.93 9.26
C ILE A 11 6.49 -8.38 9.52
N ARG A 12 6.16 -8.68 10.77
CA ARG A 12 4.82 -9.03 11.21
C ARG A 12 4.30 -7.93 12.14
N VAL A 13 3.04 -7.55 11.96
CA VAL A 13 2.30 -6.65 12.85
C VAL A 13 0.94 -7.27 13.14
N ASN A 14 0.62 -7.45 14.40
CA ASN A 14 -0.71 -7.90 14.81
C ASN A 14 -1.54 -6.68 15.19
N VAL A 15 -2.72 -6.57 14.62
CA VAL A 15 -3.64 -5.45 14.85
C VAL A 15 -4.99 -6.00 15.32
N ASP A 16 -5.52 -5.46 16.41
CA ASP A 16 -6.79 -5.92 16.98
C ASP A 16 -8.00 -5.29 16.28
N CYS A 17 -8.14 -5.61 14.99
CA CYS A 17 -9.28 -5.24 14.17
C CYS A 17 -9.56 -6.30 13.10
N ASN A 18 -10.71 -6.20 12.44
CA ASN A 18 -11.05 -7.05 11.31
C ASN A 18 -10.12 -6.81 10.12
N TYR A 19 -9.64 -7.88 9.48
CA TYR A 19 -8.65 -7.83 8.40
C TYR A 19 -9.09 -6.97 7.21
N LEU A 20 -10.39 -6.93 6.94
CA LEU A 20 -10.93 -6.16 5.83
C LEU A 20 -10.70 -4.65 6.00
N GLN A 21 -10.66 -4.15 7.24
CA GLN A 21 -10.36 -2.74 7.51
C GLN A 21 -8.94 -2.35 7.05
N LEU A 22 -7.96 -3.23 7.27
CA LEU A 22 -6.59 -3.04 6.80
C LEU A 22 -6.48 -3.26 5.27
N TRP A 23 -7.10 -4.32 4.78
CA TRP A 23 -6.98 -4.69 3.37
C TRP A 23 -7.66 -3.68 2.44
N GLU A 24 -8.75 -3.05 2.86
CA GLU A 24 -9.41 -1.95 2.15
C GLU A 24 -8.48 -0.73 1.98
N GLY A 25 -7.59 -0.48 2.93
CA GLY A 25 -6.52 0.50 2.78
C GLY A 25 -5.66 0.26 1.53
N GLY A 26 -5.40 -1.00 1.18
CA GLY A 26 -4.69 -1.38 -0.05
C GLY A 26 -5.46 -1.08 -1.34
N ALA A 27 -6.77 -1.00 -1.28
CA ALA A 27 -7.64 -0.65 -2.40
C ALA A 27 -7.91 0.86 -2.51
N ASP A 28 -7.62 1.64 -1.46
CA ASP A 28 -7.72 3.10 -1.50
C ASP A 28 -6.39 3.74 -1.91
N SER A 29 -6.32 4.23 -3.13
CA SER A 29 -5.10 4.94 -3.59
C SER A 29 -5.04 6.39 -3.13
N SER A 30 -6.15 6.99 -2.69
CA SER A 30 -6.22 8.39 -2.29
C SER A 30 -5.57 8.64 -0.93
N HIS A 31 -5.69 7.70 0.01
CA HIS A 31 -5.12 7.84 1.35
C HIS A 31 -3.59 8.06 1.34
N VAL A 32 -2.88 7.50 0.33
CA VAL A 32 -1.42 7.61 0.22
C VAL A 32 -0.96 9.08 0.22
N GLY A 33 -1.66 9.95 -0.50
CA GLY A 33 -1.34 11.38 -0.57
C GLY A 33 -1.79 12.18 0.64
N ILE A 34 -2.74 11.68 1.40
CA ILE A 34 -3.34 12.33 2.56
C ILE A 34 -2.71 11.79 3.84
N LEU A 35 -2.89 10.51 4.13
CA LEU A 35 -2.43 9.88 5.37
C LEU A 35 -0.90 9.82 5.43
N HIS A 36 -0.28 9.33 4.35
CA HIS A 36 1.18 9.17 4.27
C HIS A 36 1.90 10.40 3.68
N SER A 37 1.35 11.59 3.86
CA SER A 37 1.94 12.83 3.32
C SER A 37 3.39 13.05 3.71
N ASN A 38 3.81 12.59 4.90
CA ASN A 38 5.21 12.71 5.31
C ASN A 38 6.14 11.86 4.45
N VAL A 39 5.75 10.62 4.16
CA VAL A 39 6.50 9.70 3.29
C VAL A 39 6.44 10.14 1.84
N ALA A 40 5.29 10.71 1.44
CA ALA A 40 5.06 11.14 0.08
C ALA A 40 5.75 12.47 -0.27
N ARG A 41 6.26 13.24 0.71
CA ARG A 41 6.99 14.50 0.46
C ARG A 41 8.41 14.25 -0.05
N PRO A 42 8.91 15.11 -0.95
CA PRO A 42 10.29 15.02 -1.43
C PRO A 42 11.31 15.11 -0.29
N GLY A 43 12.35 14.30 -0.37
CA GLY A 43 13.47 14.35 0.57
C GLY A 43 13.23 13.71 1.93
N TRP A 44 12.03 13.23 2.22
CA TRP A 44 11.79 12.51 3.46
C TRP A 44 12.44 11.11 3.44
N MET A 45 12.41 10.46 2.28
CA MET A 45 13.13 9.22 2.02
C MET A 45 13.61 9.15 0.56
N ASP A 46 14.78 8.57 0.35
CA ASP A 46 15.34 8.33 -0.98
C ASP A 46 14.47 7.39 -1.83
N ASN A 47 13.72 6.52 -1.16
CA ASN A 47 12.83 5.54 -1.77
C ASN A 47 11.45 5.63 -1.14
N ASN A 48 10.64 6.57 -1.55
CA ASN A 48 9.24 6.66 -1.14
C ASN A 48 8.34 5.81 -2.06
N PHE A 49 7.10 5.55 -1.61
CA PHE A 49 6.15 4.70 -2.32
C PHE A 49 5.72 5.27 -3.68
N VAL A 50 5.89 6.56 -3.89
CA VAL A 50 5.52 7.24 -5.12
C VAL A 50 6.75 7.91 -5.66
N ARG A 51 7.65 7.11 -6.20
CA ARG A 51 8.87 7.61 -6.81
C ARG A 51 8.56 8.34 -8.12
N ARG A 52 9.32 9.40 -8.35
CA ARG A 52 9.46 10.02 -9.67
C ARG A 52 10.79 9.66 -10.29
N PRO A 53 10.79 9.33 -11.57
CA PRO A 53 12.03 9.19 -12.35
C PRO A 53 12.77 10.53 -12.52
N ASP A 54 12.02 11.63 -12.46
CA ASP A 54 12.55 12.97 -12.69
C ASP A 54 12.99 13.61 -11.37
N ALA A 55 14.30 13.71 -11.19
CA ALA A 55 14.90 14.35 -10.04
C ALA A 55 14.64 15.86 -9.97
N ASP A 56 14.35 16.50 -11.12
CA ASP A 56 14.08 17.95 -11.22
C ASP A 56 12.63 18.27 -10.87
N ASN A 57 11.78 17.27 -10.70
CA ASN A 57 10.41 17.45 -10.23
C ASN A 57 10.26 16.94 -8.78
N PRO A 58 10.58 17.77 -7.79
CA PRO A 58 10.65 17.39 -6.40
C PRO A 58 9.27 17.11 -5.77
N ALA A 59 8.18 17.59 -6.37
CA ALA A 59 6.85 17.37 -5.80
C ALA A 59 6.43 15.92 -5.91
N ASN A 60 5.92 15.36 -4.83
CA ASN A 60 5.35 14.02 -4.84
C ASN A 60 3.94 14.06 -5.45
N LEU A 61 3.71 13.28 -6.49
CA LEU A 61 2.42 13.26 -7.19
C LEU A 61 1.25 12.85 -6.34
N ALA A 62 1.46 11.99 -5.33
CA ALA A 62 0.38 11.60 -4.45
C ALA A 62 -0.10 12.75 -3.57
N VAL A 63 0.75 13.70 -3.25
CA VAL A 63 0.39 14.92 -2.51
C VAL A 63 -0.20 16.00 -3.42
N GLU A 64 0.30 16.12 -4.66
CA GLU A 64 -0.23 17.09 -5.62
C GLU A 64 -1.58 16.68 -6.19
N ASP A 65 -1.74 15.40 -6.52
CA ASP A 65 -2.96 14.79 -7.04
C ASP A 65 -3.35 13.62 -6.13
N ASN A 66 -4.03 13.94 -5.04
CA ASN A 66 -4.51 12.97 -4.06
C ASN A 66 -5.85 12.33 -4.44
N ALA A 67 -6.38 12.67 -5.61
CA ALA A 67 -7.59 12.10 -6.18
C ALA A 67 -7.31 11.44 -7.54
N PRO A 68 -6.54 10.34 -7.60
CA PRO A 68 -6.21 9.69 -8.85
C PRO A 68 -7.44 9.18 -9.58
N THR A 69 -7.37 9.16 -10.91
CA THR A 69 -8.34 8.40 -11.69
C THR A 69 -8.03 6.92 -11.55
N LEU A 70 -9.03 6.12 -11.20
CA LEU A 70 -8.88 4.67 -11.07
C LEU A 70 -9.46 3.96 -12.29
N GLU A 71 -8.70 3.00 -12.82
CA GLU A 71 -9.16 2.03 -13.82
C GLU A 71 -8.95 0.63 -13.25
N ILE A 72 -9.99 -0.20 -13.27
CA ILE A 72 -10.03 -1.50 -12.58
C ILE A 72 -10.19 -2.60 -13.63
N GLU A 73 -9.41 -3.68 -13.50
CA GLU A 73 -9.48 -4.85 -14.35
C GLU A 73 -9.58 -6.12 -13.49
N ASP A 74 -10.60 -6.93 -13.74
CA ASP A 74 -10.80 -8.21 -13.06
C ASP A 74 -9.84 -9.27 -13.60
N THR A 75 -9.36 -10.12 -12.69
CA THR A 75 -8.44 -11.21 -13.01
C THR A 75 -8.88 -12.50 -12.30
N ASP A 76 -8.25 -13.59 -12.61
CA ASP A 76 -8.44 -14.89 -11.99
C ASP A 76 -7.81 -14.98 -10.58
N TYR A 77 -6.89 -14.07 -10.22
CA TYR A 77 -6.40 -13.93 -8.83
C TYR A 77 -7.21 -12.95 -7.97
N GLY A 78 -8.11 -12.18 -8.56
CA GLY A 78 -8.89 -11.15 -7.90
C GLY A 78 -9.14 -9.98 -8.84
N PHE A 79 -8.36 -8.90 -8.72
CA PHE A 79 -8.33 -7.78 -9.63
C PHE A 79 -7.07 -6.95 -9.42
N HIS A 80 -6.77 -6.07 -10.36
CA HIS A 80 -5.86 -4.97 -10.12
C HIS A 80 -6.49 -3.64 -10.50
N TYR A 81 -5.96 -2.57 -9.96
CA TYR A 81 -6.33 -1.22 -10.36
C TYR A 81 -5.11 -0.40 -10.72
N ALA A 82 -5.26 0.42 -11.74
CA ALA A 82 -4.33 1.46 -12.11
C ALA A 82 -4.80 2.79 -11.52
N ALA A 83 -3.98 3.40 -10.67
CA ALA A 83 -4.20 4.74 -10.15
C ALA A 83 -3.36 5.74 -10.95
N ALA A 84 -4.02 6.55 -11.78
CA ALA A 84 -3.37 7.54 -12.62
C ALA A 84 -3.44 8.93 -11.98
N ARG A 85 -2.28 9.49 -11.63
CA ARG A 85 -2.09 10.84 -11.11
C ARG A 85 -1.49 11.74 -12.17
N ARG A 86 -2.04 12.96 -12.32
CA ARG A 86 -1.56 13.91 -13.30
C ARG A 86 -0.48 14.82 -12.70
N SER A 87 0.55 15.10 -13.47
CA SER A 87 1.60 16.04 -13.11
C SER A 87 1.64 17.24 -14.06
N ARG A 88 1.95 18.41 -13.51
CA ARG A 88 2.12 19.64 -14.28
C ARG A 88 3.55 19.73 -14.80
N GLY A 89 3.67 20.19 -16.04
CA GLY A 89 4.94 20.59 -16.62
C GLY A 89 5.39 21.99 -16.15
N PRO A 90 6.55 22.45 -16.62
CA PRO A 90 7.11 23.78 -16.28
C PRO A 90 6.20 24.94 -16.67
N ASP A 91 5.36 24.78 -17.68
CA ASP A 91 4.36 25.74 -18.14
C ASP A 91 3.06 25.76 -17.30
N GLY A 92 2.99 24.91 -16.27
CA GLY A 92 1.82 24.74 -15.42
C GLY A 92 0.70 23.87 -16.01
N ALA A 93 0.81 23.44 -17.28
CA ALA A 93 -0.13 22.53 -17.88
C ALA A 93 0.12 21.07 -17.42
N TYR A 94 -0.93 20.23 -17.40
CA TYR A 94 -0.74 18.80 -17.17
C TYR A 94 -0.05 18.18 -18.38
N ALA A 95 1.10 17.57 -18.18
CA ALA A 95 1.95 17.02 -19.24
C ALA A 95 2.06 15.49 -19.20
N VAL A 96 2.15 14.92 -17.99
CA VAL A 96 2.31 13.50 -17.78
C VAL A 96 1.34 13.00 -16.72
N LYS A 97 1.15 11.68 -16.68
CA LYS A 97 0.49 10.98 -15.59
C LYS A 97 1.42 9.92 -15.02
N ASN A 98 1.46 9.82 -13.71
CA ASN A 98 2.06 8.67 -13.04
C ASN A 98 0.99 7.60 -12.88
N ILE A 99 1.32 6.39 -13.23
CA ILE A 99 0.45 5.22 -13.12
C ILE A 99 1.04 4.28 -12.08
N ARG A 100 0.21 3.91 -11.10
CA ARG A 100 0.51 2.84 -10.14
C ARG A 100 -0.47 1.72 -10.35
N VAL A 101 0.02 0.51 -10.63
CA VAL A 101 -0.79 -0.70 -10.72
C VAL A 101 -0.61 -1.52 -9.46
N VAL A 102 -1.72 -1.77 -8.76
CA VAL A 102 -1.75 -2.51 -7.49
C VAL A 102 -2.60 -3.75 -7.67
N PRO A 103 -2.02 -4.95 -7.69
CA PRO A 103 -2.77 -6.20 -7.66
C PRO A 103 -3.32 -6.46 -6.26
N LEU A 104 -4.61 -6.79 -6.21
CA LEU A 104 -5.33 -7.30 -5.04
C LEU A 104 -5.59 -8.78 -5.28
N ILE A 105 -4.95 -9.62 -4.48
CA ILE A 105 -4.98 -11.07 -4.61
C ILE A 105 -5.88 -11.65 -3.53
N MET A 106 -6.96 -12.29 -3.94
CA MET A 106 -7.91 -12.90 -3.01
C MET A 106 -7.25 -13.99 -2.17
N PRO A 107 -7.59 -14.11 -0.87
CA PRO A 107 -8.60 -13.32 -0.15
C PRO A 107 -8.04 -12.19 0.73
N TYR A 108 -6.72 -11.93 0.78
CA TYR A 108 -6.13 -10.98 1.75
C TYR A 108 -4.73 -10.46 1.38
N ALA A 109 -4.31 -10.59 0.13
CA ALA A 109 -2.97 -10.17 -0.27
C ALA A 109 -2.97 -9.03 -1.30
N ARG A 110 -1.91 -8.21 -1.30
CA ARG A 110 -1.63 -7.19 -2.30
C ARG A 110 -0.15 -7.04 -2.55
N ILE A 111 0.19 -6.49 -3.72
CA ILE A 111 1.55 -6.09 -4.05
C ILE A 111 1.57 -4.57 -4.23
N ILE A 112 2.40 -3.90 -3.45
CA ILE A 112 2.55 -2.44 -3.52
C ILE A 112 3.73 -2.13 -4.44
N PRO A 113 3.53 -1.31 -5.49
CA PRO A 113 4.62 -0.90 -6.37
C PRO A 113 5.66 -0.08 -5.58
N ALA A 114 6.90 -0.55 -5.60
CA ALA A 114 8.03 0.11 -4.98
C ALA A 114 9.22 0.19 -5.95
N PRO A 115 10.04 1.26 -5.90
CA PRO A 115 11.04 1.50 -6.93
C PRO A 115 12.24 0.57 -6.90
N SER A 116 12.56 -0.04 -5.77
CA SER A 116 13.83 -0.76 -5.59
C SER A 116 13.66 -2.17 -5.03
N PHE A 117 12.45 -2.59 -4.74
CA PHE A 117 12.12 -3.90 -4.18
C PHE A 117 10.65 -4.23 -4.43
N TYR A 118 10.33 -5.50 -4.29
CA TYR A 118 8.95 -5.99 -4.27
C TYR A 118 8.41 -5.92 -2.84
N PHE A 119 7.19 -5.42 -2.70
CA PHE A 119 6.55 -5.17 -1.42
C PHE A 119 5.19 -5.87 -1.38
N HIS A 120 5.17 -7.04 -0.76
CA HIS A 120 3.97 -7.84 -0.61
C HIS A 120 3.40 -7.66 0.79
N VAL A 121 2.09 -7.49 0.88
CA VAL A 121 1.37 -7.39 2.14
C VAL A 121 0.27 -8.44 2.18
N PHE A 122 0.18 -9.13 3.31
CA PHE A 122 -0.83 -10.13 3.58
C PHE A 122 -1.53 -9.77 4.89
N GLU A 123 -2.81 -9.44 4.83
CA GLU A 123 -3.63 -9.19 6.01
C GLU A 123 -4.40 -10.46 6.40
N ALA A 124 -3.68 -11.41 7.01
CA ALA A 124 -4.25 -12.70 7.38
C ALA A 124 -5.15 -12.58 8.62
N PRO A 125 -6.44 -12.96 8.53
CA PRO A 125 -7.32 -12.95 9.70
C PRO A 125 -6.92 -14.06 10.68
N ASP A 126 -6.57 -13.70 11.91
CA ASP A 126 -6.41 -14.66 13.01
C ASP A 126 -7.78 -14.98 13.61
N THR A 127 -8.63 -13.96 13.74
CA THR A 127 -10.04 -14.04 14.17
C THR A 127 -10.84 -12.92 13.47
N ASP A 128 -12.14 -12.83 13.73
CA ASP A 128 -12.98 -11.73 13.21
C ASP A 128 -12.54 -10.35 13.66
N VAL A 129 -11.78 -10.26 14.74
CA VAL A 129 -11.37 -9.00 15.38
C VAL A 129 -9.85 -8.90 15.59
N ARG A 130 -9.09 -9.76 14.94
CA ARG A 130 -7.63 -9.74 15.02
C ARG A 130 -7.02 -10.16 13.70
N THR A 131 -6.05 -9.39 13.25
CA THR A 131 -5.33 -9.56 11.97
C THR A 131 -3.84 -9.65 12.20
N SER A 132 -3.20 -10.59 11.53
CA SER A 132 -1.74 -10.61 11.37
C SER A 132 -1.37 -10.07 10.00
N THR A 133 -0.79 -8.87 9.97
CA THR A 133 -0.21 -8.30 8.74
C THR A 133 1.22 -8.81 8.57
N TYR A 134 1.50 -9.45 7.44
CA TYR A 134 2.84 -9.85 7.04
C TYR A 134 3.31 -8.97 5.89
N ILE A 135 4.39 -8.24 6.11
CA ILE A 135 5.04 -7.38 5.14
C ILE A 135 6.29 -8.11 4.66
N VAL A 136 6.25 -8.59 3.43
CA VAL A 136 7.36 -9.33 2.80
C VAL A 136 8.02 -8.44 1.77
N ILE A 137 9.29 -8.15 1.99
CA ILE A 137 10.09 -7.31 1.10
C ILE A 137 11.24 -8.15 0.56
N HIS A 138 11.43 -8.10 -0.75
CA HIS A 138 12.57 -8.73 -1.40
C HIS A 138 12.98 -7.96 -2.67
N GLY A 139 14.22 -8.17 -3.11
CA GLY A 139 14.75 -7.48 -4.28
C GLY A 139 16.08 -8.06 -4.74
N HIS A 140 16.72 -7.35 -5.66
CA HIS A 140 18.03 -7.74 -6.21
C HIS A 140 19.22 -7.21 -5.39
N SER A 141 18.94 -6.39 -4.38
CA SER A 141 19.96 -5.78 -3.50
C SER A 141 19.65 -6.08 -2.04
N PRO A 142 20.65 -5.98 -1.15
CA PRO A 142 20.46 -6.18 0.28
C PRO A 142 19.39 -5.26 0.87
N VAL A 143 18.47 -5.84 1.65
CA VAL A 143 17.39 -5.12 2.32
C VAL A 143 17.84 -4.77 3.75
N ASN A 144 17.87 -3.49 4.06
CA ASN A 144 18.13 -3.03 5.42
C ASN A 144 16.85 -3.10 6.25
N ARG A 145 16.69 -4.17 7.03
CA ARG A 145 15.50 -4.42 7.85
C ARG A 145 15.19 -3.29 8.83
N GLU A 146 16.21 -2.72 9.50
CA GLU A 146 15.96 -1.67 10.50
C GLU A 146 15.52 -0.35 9.82
N LYS A 147 16.04 -0.04 8.63
CA LYS A 147 15.54 1.09 7.84
C LYS A 147 14.07 0.89 7.44
N ILE A 148 13.68 -0.34 7.09
CA ILE A 148 12.27 -0.66 6.79
C ILE A 148 11.41 -0.55 8.05
N VAL A 149 11.84 -1.10 9.17
CA VAL A 149 11.11 -1.01 10.45
C VAL A 149 10.86 0.45 10.83
N SER A 150 11.87 1.33 10.65
CA SER A 150 11.73 2.77 10.91
C SER A 150 10.78 3.45 9.93
N LEU A 151 10.84 3.12 8.64
CA LEU A 151 9.90 3.61 7.63
C LEU A 151 8.45 3.27 7.97
N LEU A 152 8.23 2.06 8.47
CA LEU A 152 6.92 1.59 8.87
C LEU A 152 6.44 2.20 10.20
N GLY A 153 7.30 2.92 10.94
CA GLY A 153 7.00 3.48 12.25
C GLY A 153 6.96 2.43 13.37
N LEU A 154 7.64 1.32 13.16
CA LEU A 154 7.67 0.18 14.08
C LEU A 154 8.96 0.10 14.93
N ASP A 155 9.73 1.17 14.98
CA ASP A 155 10.94 1.27 15.79
C ASP A 155 10.65 1.68 17.25
N ASP A 156 9.46 2.20 17.54
CA ASP A 156 9.04 2.56 18.89
C ASP A 156 8.39 1.37 19.62
N SER A 157 9.10 0.81 20.59
CA SER A 157 8.63 -0.35 21.37
C SER A 157 7.39 -0.07 22.25
N ARG A 158 6.99 1.19 22.41
CA ARG A 158 5.73 1.56 23.09
C ARG A 158 4.53 1.13 22.25
N TYR A 159 4.65 1.14 20.92
CA TYR A 159 3.56 0.87 20.00
C TYR A 159 3.69 -0.45 19.26
N TRP A 160 4.88 -1.01 19.12
CA TRP A 160 5.08 -2.32 18.51
C TRP A 160 6.01 -3.21 19.34
N ASP A 161 5.53 -4.39 19.69
CA ASP A 161 6.30 -5.39 20.42
C ASP A 161 7.03 -6.33 19.47
N ARG A 162 8.36 -6.27 19.47
CA ARG A 162 9.20 -7.09 18.58
C ARG A 162 9.16 -8.60 18.87
N LYS A 163 8.58 -9.02 20.01
CA LYS A 163 8.48 -10.45 20.40
C LYS A 163 7.11 -11.03 20.09
N THR A 164 6.05 -10.30 20.43
CA THR A 164 4.67 -10.73 20.17
C THR A 164 4.14 -10.20 18.86
N PHE A 165 4.80 -9.17 18.28
CA PHE A 165 4.40 -8.42 17.08
C PHE A 165 3.11 -7.60 17.25
N ASP A 166 2.63 -7.44 18.48
CA ASP A 166 1.39 -6.72 18.75
C ASP A 166 1.58 -5.22 18.59
N PHE A 167 0.65 -4.59 17.90
CA PHE A 167 0.48 -3.15 17.90
C PHE A 167 -0.32 -2.74 19.15
N LYS A 168 0.16 -1.74 19.90
CA LYS A 168 -0.33 -1.41 21.25
C LYS A 168 -1.02 -0.06 21.37
N GLY A 169 -1.23 0.66 20.29
CA GLY A 169 -1.90 1.98 20.33
C GLY A 169 -3.34 1.89 20.82
N THR A 170 -3.76 2.88 21.60
CA THR A 170 -5.12 2.96 22.17
C THR A 170 -5.70 4.37 22.06
N TRP A 171 -7.02 4.50 22.17
CA TRP A 171 -7.67 5.81 22.29
C TRP A 171 -7.23 6.59 23.53
N GLY A 172 -6.87 5.91 24.61
CA GLY A 172 -6.45 6.53 25.86
C GLY A 172 -5.16 7.33 25.77
N ASP A 173 -4.25 6.94 24.88
CA ASP A 173 -2.98 7.63 24.60
C ASP A 173 -2.98 8.32 23.24
N HIS A 174 -4.15 8.47 22.61
CA HIS A 174 -4.32 8.99 21.25
C HIS A 174 -3.45 8.25 20.21
N PHE A 175 -3.26 6.95 20.41
CA PHE A 175 -2.40 6.10 19.57
C PHE A 175 -0.96 6.62 19.42
N GLY A 176 -0.49 7.40 20.41
CA GLY A 176 0.82 8.03 20.39
C GLY A 176 0.97 9.18 19.41
N GLN A 177 -0.11 9.79 18.97
CA GLN A 177 -0.05 10.96 18.10
C GLN A 177 0.60 12.15 18.83
N ASP A 178 1.68 12.67 18.26
CA ASP A 178 2.30 13.92 18.71
C ASP A 178 1.71 15.13 17.99
N ARG A 179 0.70 15.73 18.60
CA ARG A 179 0.04 16.93 18.04
C ARG A 179 0.93 18.16 17.99
N ALA A 180 1.97 18.23 18.81
CA ALA A 180 2.92 19.35 18.76
C ALA A 180 3.85 19.20 17.53
N ALA A 181 4.24 17.97 17.21
CA ALA A 181 5.02 17.66 16.02
C ALA A 181 4.28 17.92 14.71
N MET A 182 2.94 17.92 14.69
CA MET A 182 2.11 18.11 13.48
C MET A 182 2.36 19.47 12.77
N LYS A 183 3.08 20.39 13.38
CA LYS A 183 3.54 21.61 12.69
C LYS A 183 4.52 21.30 11.54
N ASN A 184 5.29 20.22 11.67
CA ASN A 184 6.33 19.79 10.72
C ASN A 184 6.13 18.36 10.23
N ASP A 185 5.30 17.60 10.90
CA ASP A 185 4.95 16.21 10.63
C ASP A 185 3.42 16.14 10.45
N TRP A 186 2.96 15.79 9.27
CA TRP A 186 1.54 15.86 8.90
C TRP A 186 0.62 15.14 9.88
N SER A 187 0.89 13.85 10.14
CA SER A 187 0.03 13.03 10.99
C SER A 187 0.38 13.10 12.47
N GLY A 188 1.61 13.47 12.80
CA GLY A 188 2.15 13.34 14.15
C GLY A 188 2.34 11.89 14.61
N LEU A 189 2.24 10.92 13.69
CA LEU A 189 2.31 9.48 14.00
C LEU A 189 3.64 8.85 13.57
N GLY A 190 4.21 9.32 12.47
CA GLY A 190 5.53 8.92 11.98
C GLY A 190 5.65 7.45 11.61
N GLY A 191 5.26 7.11 10.39
CA GLY A 191 5.46 5.78 9.80
C GLY A 191 4.22 5.20 9.16
N VAL A 192 4.41 4.58 8.01
CA VAL A 192 3.34 4.17 7.10
C VAL A 192 2.43 3.13 7.72
N GLU A 193 2.98 2.02 8.19
CA GLU A 193 2.19 0.94 8.80
C GLU A 193 1.57 1.36 10.12
N LYS A 194 2.27 2.20 10.90
CA LYS A 194 1.71 2.76 12.12
C LYS A 194 0.49 3.64 11.84
N GLU A 195 0.53 4.46 10.79
CA GLU A 195 -0.60 5.28 10.36
C GLU A 195 -1.79 4.40 9.94
N ASP A 196 -1.56 3.37 9.13
CA ASP A 196 -2.60 2.43 8.66
C ASP A 196 -3.21 1.64 9.83
N ALA A 197 -2.38 1.07 10.70
CA ALA A 197 -2.84 0.33 11.88
C ALA A 197 -3.70 1.20 12.80
N ILE A 198 -3.33 2.47 13.00
CA ILE A 198 -4.11 3.40 13.82
C ILE A 198 -5.46 3.71 13.16
N MET A 199 -5.49 3.96 11.86
CA MET A 199 -6.74 4.21 11.14
C MET A 199 -7.68 3.02 11.29
N ALA A 200 -7.18 1.79 11.09
CA ALA A 200 -7.96 0.57 11.24
C ALA A 200 -8.47 0.37 12.67
N LEU A 201 -7.60 0.53 13.67
CA LEU A 201 -7.97 0.40 15.10
C LEU A 201 -8.98 1.46 15.55
N SER A 202 -8.87 2.68 15.03
CA SER A 202 -9.74 3.79 15.43
C SER A 202 -11.20 3.58 15.02
N MET A 203 -11.44 2.73 14.03
CA MET A 203 -12.80 2.34 13.61
C MET A 203 -13.43 1.27 14.50
N GLY A 204 -12.69 0.75 15.49
CA GLY A 204 -13.11 -0.35 16.36
C GLY A 204 -12.78 -1.73 15.80
N PRO A 205 -13.05 -2.80 16.57
CA PRO A 205 -12.68 -4.16 16.19
C PRO A 205 -13.36 -4.66 14.91
N VAL A 206 -14.61 -4.25 14.68
CA VAL A 206 -15.35 -4.43 13.42
C VAL A 206 -16.07 -3.13 13.11
N PHE A 207 -15.76 -2.52 11.99
CA PHE A 207 -16.35 -1.25 11.60
C PHE A 207 -17.85 -1.37 11.28
N ASP A 208 -18.65 -0.42 11.78
CA ASP A 208 -20.07 -0.32 11.47
C ASP A 208 -20.28 0.26 10.05
N ARG A 209 -20.49 -0.62 9.08
CA ARG A 209 -20.68 -0.27 7.67
C ARG A 209 -21.91 0.58 7.39
N ALA A 210 -22.86 0.70 8.33
CA ALA A 210 -24.02 1.58 8.18
C ALA A 210 -23.65 3.07 8.31
N GLN A 211 -22.46 3.37 8.83
CA GLN A 211 -21.93 4.74 8.95
C GLN A 211 -21.03 5.16 7.77
N GLU A 212 -20.91 4.30 6.77
CA GLU A 212 -19.99 4.50 5.65
C GLU A 212 -20.60 5.40 4.57
N HIS A 213 -19.76 6.24 3.96
CA HIS A 213 -20.13 7.13 2.87
C HIS A 213 -19.15 6.96 1.70
N LEU A 214 -19.40 5.91 0.89
CA LEU A 214 -18.54 5.63 -0.27
C LEU A 214 -18.72 6.68 -1.37
N VAL A 215 -17.60 7.08 -1.97
CA VAL A 215 -17.53 8.06 -3.05
C VAL A 215 -16.78 7.48 -4.27
N ALA A 216 -16.65 8.26 -5.33
CA ALA A 216 -15.99 7.79 -6.56
C ALA A 216 -14.54 7.32 -6.36
N ALA A 217 -13.83 7.84 -5.36
CA ALA A 217 -12.48 7.39 -5.01
C ALA A 217 -12.45 5.95 -4.46
N ASP A 218 -13.57 5.46 -3.90
CA ASP A 218 -13.67 4.14 -3.24
C ASP A 218 -14.06 3.01 -4.21
N GLN A 219 -14.09 3.26 -5.52
CA GLN A 219 -14.54 2.25 -6.48
C GLN A 219 -13.72 0.94 -6.44
N ALA A 220 -12.41 1.00 -6.11
CA ALA A 220 -11.61 -0.20 -5.93
C ALA A 220 -11.94 -0.94 -4.62
N VAL A 221 -12.30 -0.23 -3.55
CA VAL A 221 -12.82 -0.81 -2.31
C VAL A 221 -14.15 -1.54 -2.57
N VAL A 222 -15.05 -0.92 -3.32
CA VAL A 222 -16.31 -1.56 -3.74
C VAL A 222 -16.03 -2.83 -4.56
N ARG A 223 -15.07 -2.77 -5.50
CA ARG A 223 -14.69 -3.94 -6.30
C ARG A 223 -14.11 -5.05 -5.43
N LEU A 224 -13.24 -4.73 -4.48
CA LEU A 224 -12.65 -5.67 -3.53
C LEU A 224 -13.73 -6.46 -2.79
N ARG A 225 -14.70 -5.77 -2.20
CA ARG A 225 -15.82 -6.39 -1.49
C ARG A 225 -16.64 -7.31 -2.40
N ARG A 226 -16.89 -6.87 -3.63
CA ARG A 226 -17.64 -7.68 -4.60
C ARG A 226 -16.90 -8.96 -4.94
N ARG A 227 -15.59 -8.88 -5.21
CA ARG A 227 -14.76 -10.06 -5.51
C ARG A 227 -14.68 -11.03 -4.32
N LEU A 228 -14.66 -10.52 -3.09
CA LEU A 228 -14.76 -11.38 -1.89
C LEU A 228 -16.10 -12.11 -1.81
N LEU A 229 -17.21 -11.41 -2.05
CA LEU A 229 -18.52 -12.04 -2.07
C LEU A 229 -18.66 -13.07 -3.20
N ASP A 230 -18.01 -12.85 -4.34
CA ASP A 230 -17.94 -13.84 -5.42
C ASP A 230 -17.16 -15.07 -4.97
N CYS A 231 -16.02 -14.91 -4.27
CA CYS A 231 -15.26 -16.01 -3.69
C CYS A 231 -16.09 -16.81 -2.66
N VAL A 232 -16.86 -16.13 -1.80
CA VAL A 232 -17.76 -16.81 -0.86
C VAL A 232 -18.76 -17.72 -1.58
N LYS A 233 -19.40 -17.21 -2.65
CA LYS A 233 -20.34 -18.00 -3.46
C LYS A 233 -19.69 -19.20 -4.13
N LEU A 234 -18.47 -19.04 -4.67
CA LEU A 234 -17.72 -20.17 -5.24
C LEU A 234 -17.52 -21.26 -4.19
N VAL A 235 -17.04 -20.90 -3.00
CA VAL A 235 -16.83 -21.86 -1.90
C VAL A 235 -18.14 -22.51 -1.44
N GLU A 236 -19.23 -21.76 -1.31
CA GLU A 236 -20.55 -22.28 -0.98
C GLU A 236 -21.05 -23.31 -1.99
N ASN A 237 -20.69 -23.15 -3.27
CA ASN A 237 -21.00 -24.08 -4.35
C ASN A 237 -20.04 -25.27 -4.44
N GLY A 238 -19.00 -25.32 -3.61
CA GLY A 238 -17.94 -26.34 -3.67
C GLY A 238 -16.91 -26.11 -4.77
N GLU A 239 -16.83 -24.88 -5.29
CA GLU A 239 -15.87 -24.45 -6.29
C GLU A 239 -14.65 -23.79 -5.61
N GLU A 240 -13.52 -23.74 -6.30
CA GLU A 240 -12.32 -23.08 -5.82
C GLU A 240 -12.47 -21.55 -5.89
N PRO A 241 -12.14 -20.80 -4.82
CA PRO A 241 -12.12 -19.35 -4.88
C PRO A 241 -10.96 -18.82 -5.73
N LEU A 242 -11.02 -17.53 -6.08
CA LEU A 242 -9.97 -16.86 -6.83
C LEU A 242 -8.65 -16.81 -6.03
N GLY A 243 -7.55 -16.70 -6.74
CA GLY A 243 -6.23 -16.45 -6.15
C GLY A 243 -5.46 -17.69 -5.69
N LEU A 244 -5.99 -18.90 -5.87
CA LEU A 244 -5.34 -20.14 -5.43
C LEU A 244 -4.31 -20.70 -6.42
N LEU A 245 -4.40 -20.35 -7.69
CA LEU A 245 -3.70 -21.08 -8.80
C LEU A 245 -2.62 -20.24 -9.51
N HIS A 246 -2.13 -19.16 -8.92
CA HIS A 246 -1.17 -18.28 -9.60
C HIS A 246 0.27 -18.58 -9.26
N GLU A 247 1.09 -18.58 -10.31
CA GLU A 247 2.53 -18.78 -10.24
C GLU A 247 3.23 -17.54 -9.65
N ASP A 248 3.53 -16.54 -10.43
CA ASP A 248 4.23 -15.33 -9.98
C ASP A 248 3.50 -14.07 -10.45
N LEU A 249 3.02 -13.28 -9.50
CA LEU A 249 2.32 -12.02 -9.74
C LEU A 249 3.18 -10.79 -9.46
N THR A 250 4.47 -10.98 -9.17
CA THR A 250 5.38 -9.90 -8.80
C THR A 250 5.46 -8.82 -9.89
N ASP A 251 5.51 -9.25 -11.15
CA ASP A 251 5.65 -8.35 -12.30
C ASP A 251 4.35 -7.61 -12.69
N VAL A 252 3.22 -7.94 -12.08
CA VAL A 252 1.95 -7.23 -12.31
C VAL A 252 1.94 -5.86 -11.63
N SER A 253 2.63 -5.74 -10.48
CA SER A 253 2.76 -4.47 -9.77
C SER A 253 3.77 -3.56 -10.47
N CYS A 254 3.37 -2.34 -10.81
CA CYS A 254 4.27 -1.37 -11.43
C CYS A 254 3.99 0.07 -11.03
N THR A 255 5.01 0.93 -11.16
CA THR A 255 4.85 2.39 -11.17
C THR A 255 5.62 2.97 -12.34
N SER A 256 4.97 3.79 -13.16
CA SER A 256 5.57 4.34 -14.37
C SER A 256 4.95 5.70 -14.74
N ASP A 257 5.74 6.55 -15.36
CA ASP A 257 5.25 7.80 -15.94
C ASP A 257 4.91 7.60 -17.43
N ALA A 258 3.84 8.22 -17.87
CA ALA A 258 3.36 8.13 -19.25
C ALA A 258 2.75 9.45 -19.73
N PRO A 259 2.74 9.73 -21.05
CA PRO A 259 1.95 10.81 -21.63
C PRO A 259 0.47 10.69 -21.25
N LEU A 260 -0.24 11.80 -21.07
CA LEU A 260 -1.63 11.81 -20.59
C LEU A 260 -2.59 10.92 -21.39
N GLY A 261 -2.48 10.91 -22.72
CA GLY A 261 -3.35 10.14 -23.61
C GLY A 261 -3.01 8.66 -23.73
N ARG A 262 -1.91 8.18 -23.13
CA ARG A 262 -1.48 6.79 -23.26
C ARG A 262 -2.32 5.89 -22.36
N PRO A 263 -2.92 4.78 -22.88
CA PRO A 263 -3.59 3.80 -22.05
C PRO A 263 -2.62 3.17 -21.06
N TRP A 264 -3.06 2.95 -19.81
CA TRP A 264 -2.19 2.41 -18.77
C TRP A 264 -1.72 0.98 -19.09
N GLN A 265 -2.53 0.18 -19.77
CA GLN A 265 -2.21 -1.19 -20.19
C GLN A 265 -0.98 -1.26 -21.11
N THR A 266 -0.62 -0.15 -21.78
CA THR A 266 0.53 -0.09 -22.69
C THR A 266 1.82 0.36 -22.02
N VAL A 267 1.76 0.71 -20.73
CA VAL A 267 2.93 1.21 -19.99
C VAL A 267 3.73 0.06 -19.37
N GLY A 268 3.22 -1.15 -19.51
CA GLY A 268 3.81 -2.39 -19.00
C GLY A 268 3.39 -2.65 -17.55
N HIS A 269 3.07 -3.89 -17.28
CA HIS A 269 2.84 -4.38 -15.93
C HIS A 269 4.16 -4.78 -15.25
N HIS A 270 5.29 -4.61 -15.96
CA HIS A 270 6.61 -4.99 -15.51
C HIS A 270 7.31 -3.78 -14.93
N TYR A 271 7.67 -3.85 -13.67
CA TYR A 271 8.60 -2.95 -13.05
C TYR A 271 10.00 -3.57 -13.15
N GLU A 272 10.81 -3.09 -14.11
CA GLU A 272 12.21 -3.45 -14.14
C GLU A 272 12.92 -2.73 -12.99
N ILE A 273 13.32 -3.49 -11.97
CA ILE A 273 14.21 -2.98 -10.94
C ILE A 273 15.58 -2.80 -11.62
N PRO A 274 16.08 -1.58 -11.79
CA PRO A 274 17.38 -1.39 -12.41
C PRO A 274 18.43 -2.12 -11.56
N PRO A 275 19.44 -2.76 -12.21
CA PRO A 275 20.53 -3.40 -11.49
C PRO A 275 21.21 -2.40 -10.55
N ALA A 276 21.65 -2.88 -9.39
CA ALA A 276 22.20 -2.06 -8.30
C ALA A 276 23.34 -1.09 -8.70
N ASN A 277 23.89 -1.24 -9.90
CA ASN A 277 25.00 -0.44 -10.45
C ASN A 277 24.54 0.61 -11.49
N ALA A 278 23.26 0.86 -11.66
CA ALA A 278 22.76 1.86 -12.63
C ALA A 278 22.68 3.29 -12.06
N ALA A 279 23.23 3.49 -10.86
CA ALA A 279 23.38 4.81 -10.24
C ALA A 279 24.87 5.10 -10.09
N GLU A 280 25.56 5.39 -11.20
CA GLU A 280 26.79 6.20 -11.26
C GLU A 280 26.51 7.51 -11.97
#